data_bc6da9a65610ce7950d707c98530a812
#
_entry.id   bc6da9a65610ce7950d707c98530a812
#
_cell.length_a   1.000
_cell.length_b   1.000
_cell.length_c   1.000
_cell.angle_alpha   90.00
_cell.angle_beta   90.00
_cell.angle_gamma   90.00
#
_symmetry.space_group_name_H-M   'P 1'
#
loop_
_entity.id
_entity.type
_entity.pdbx_description
1 polymer ?
#
loop_
_entity_poly.entity_id
_entity_poly.type
_entity_poly.pdbx_seq_one_letter_code
_entity_poly.pdbx_strand_id
1 'polypeptide(L)'
;GTTQQQQKYIPKLASGQWKGAYGLTEPNSGSDALSAKTTAILSDDGKYYLLNGQKCWITNGGFADVYTVFAKIDGDKFTAFILERGMEGFTQGPEEYKMGIKGSSTVQLYFQDCKVPVENILGEVGKGHIIAFNILNIGRLKLCAAALGGSKGATTISVQYANTREQFKLPIAKFGAIKHKLAEMAIRIWVGESALYRAAKWIDDKEHEMIEGGKPFNEALLGAAEEFAIECAMLKVFGSEVLVYVGDEG
;
A
#
# COMPACT_ATOMS: atom_id res chain seq x y z
N GLY A 1 -6.77 -10.45 -12.33
CA GLY A 1 -6.66 -10.31 -13.79
C GLY A 1 -6.95 -11.62 -14.54
N THR A 2 -7.12 -11.54 -15.86
CA THR A 2 -7.30 -12.70 -16.73
C THR A 2 -6.06 -13.59 -16.75
N THR A 3 -6.19 -14.84 -17.20
CA THR A 3 -5.04 -15.75 -17.36
C THR A 3 -3.94 -15.15 -18.24
N GLN A 4 -4.32 -14.45 -19.32
CA GLN A 4 -3.37 -13.78 -20.21
C GLN A 4 -2.62 -12.64 -19.50
N GLN A 5 -3.33 -11.82 -18.73
CA GLN A 5 -2.71 -10.76 -17.92
C GLN A 5 -1.76 -11.35 -16.88
N GLN A 6 -2.18 -12.41 -16.18
CA GLN A 6 -1.34 -13.09 -15.20
C GLN A 6 -0.05 -13.62 -15.83
N GLN A 7 -0.14 -14.30 -16.97
CA GLN A 7 1.03 -14.84 -17.69
C GLN A 7 1.97 -13.73 -18.21
N LYS A 8 1.42 -12.59 -18.63
CA LYS A 8 2.21 -11.48 -19.16
C LYS A 8 2.95 -10.72 -18.05
N TYR A 9 2.28 -10.43 -16.94
CA TYR A 9 2.77 -9.47 -15.92
C TYR A 9 3.40 -10.13 -14.69
N ILE A 10 2.77 -11.21 -14.17
CA ILE A 10 3.19 -11.77 -12.87
C ILE A 10 4.63 -12.30 -12.87
N PRO A 11 5.11 -13.07 -13.86
CA PRO A 11 6.49 -13.59 -13.84
C PRO A 11 7.54 -12.47 -13.80
N LYS A 12 7.31 -11.40 -14.55
CA LYS A 12 8.23 -10.26 -14.61
C LYS A 12 8.23 -9.43 -13.32
N LEU A 13 7.07 -9.27 -12.70
CA LEU A 13 6.93 -8.59 -11.40
C LEU A 13 7.53 -9.44 -10.27
N ALA A 14 7.26 -10.74 -10.27
CA ALA A 14 7.75 -11.66 -9.24
C ALA A 14 9.27 -11.82 -9.27
N SER A 15 9.87 -11.85 -10.47
CA SER A 15 11.34 -11.88 -10.64
C SER A 15 12.02 -10.53 -10.37
N GLY A 16 11.25 -9.45 -10.25
CA GLY A 16 11.77 -8.09 -10.15
C GLY A 16 12.34 -7.55 -11.47
N GLN A 17 12.14 -8.24 -12.60
CA GLN A 17 12.49 -7.72 -13.91
C GLN A 17 11.70 -6.46 -14.22
N TRP A 18 10.41 -6.46 -13.92
CA TRP A 18 9.54 -5.29 -13.99
C TRP A 18 9.19 -4.78 -12.60
N LYS A 19 9.03 -3.46 -12.49
CA LYS A 19 8.57 -2.76 -11.29
C LYS A 19 7.14 -2.29 -11.50
N GLY A 20 6.34 -2.38 -10.43
CA GLY A 20 4.96 -1.93 -10.45
C GLY A 20 4.76 -0.61 -9.73
N ALA A 21 3.73 0.14 -10.16
CA ALA A 21 3.23 1.31 -9.48
C ALA A 21 1.69 1.26 -9.36
N TYR A 22 1.16 1.98 -8.36
CA TYR A 22 -0.26 2.02 -8.05
C TYR A 22 -0.77 3.45 -8.07
N GLY A 23 -1.56 3.79 -9.10
CA GLY A 23 -2.04 5.13 -9.39
C GLY A 23 -3.51 5.31 -9.03
N LEU A 24 -3.83 5.55 -7.75
CA LEU A 24 -5.18 5.82 -7.26
C LEU A 24 -5.41 7.31 -7.01
N THR A 25 -4.56 7.93 -6.20
CA THR A 25 -4.73 9.29 -5.67
C THR A 25 -4.66 10.36 -6.75
N GLU A 26 -5.56 11.33 -6.66
CA GLU A 26 -5.56 12.54 -7.50
C GLU A 26 -5.42 13.79 -6.64
N PRO A 27 -5.07 14.96 -7.19
CA PRO A 27 -4.92 16.20 -6.40
C PRO A 27 -6.14 16.54 -5.53
N ASN A 28 -7.34 16.22 -5.99
CA ASN A 28 -8.59 16.51 -5.30
C ASN A 28 -9.32 15.25 -4.79
N SER A 29 -8.68 14.09 -4.82
CA SER A 29 -9.28 12.80 -4.45
C SER A 29 -8.23 11.91 -3.76
N GLY A 30 -8.20 11.98 -2.44
CA GLY A 30 -7.36 11.15 -1.57
C GLY A 30 -8.21 10.12 -0.82
N SER A 31 -8.69 10.47 0.37
CA SER A 31 -9.53 9.58 1.19
C SER A 31 -10.86 9.22 0.52
N ASP A 32 -11.45 10.18 -0.17
CA ASP A 32 -12.61 9.95 -1.05
C ASP A 32 -12.15 9.54 -2.45
N ALA A 33 -11.62 8.31 -2.56
CA ALA A 33 -11.05 7.80 -3.80
C ALA A 33 -12.07 7.67 -4.94
N LEU A 34 -13.34 7.48 -4.62
CA LEU A 34 -14.41 7.38 -5.63
C LEU A 34 -14.80 8.72 -6.25
N SER A 35 -14.38 9.84 -5.66
CA SER A 35 -14.55 11.17 -6.26
C SER A 35 -13.51 11.50 -7.34
N ALA A 36 -12.62 10.55 -7.67
CA ALA A 36 -11.63 10.68 -8.73
C ALA A 36 -12.23 11.17 -10.04
N LYS A 37 -11.49 12.02 -10.76
CA LYS A 37 -11.95 12.69 -11.98
C LYS A 37 -11.27 12.18 -13.25
N THR A 38 -10.25 11.34 -13.16
CA THR A 38 -9.63 10.71 -14.34
C THR A 38 -10.70 9.92 -15.10
N THR A 39 -10.84 10.21 -16.38
CA THR A 39 -11.84 9.60 -17.27
C THR A 39 -11.21 8.58 -18.21
N ALA A 40 -12.03 7.65 -18.69
CA ALA A 40 -11.69 6.70 -19.73
C ALA A 40 -12.84 6.63 -20.74
N ILE A 41 -12.58 7.04 -21.97
CA ILE A 41 -13.58 7.08 -23.05
C ILE A 41 -13.22 5.99 -24.06
N LEU A 42 -14.17 5.15 -24.44
CA LEU A 42 -13.95 4.12 -25.48
C LEU A 42 -13.75 4.81 -26.83
N SER A 43 -12.73 4.38 -27.56
CA SER A 43 -12.48 4.86 -28.93
C SER A 43 -13.57 4.42 -29.92
N ASP A 44 -13.75 5.16 -31.02
CA ASP A 44 -14.79 4.88 -32.02
C ASP A 44 -14.67 3.47 -32.63
N ASP A 45 -13.44 2.94 -32.73
CA ASP A 45 -13.17 1.59 -33.24
C ASP A 45 -13.33 0.48 -32.18
N GLY A 46 -13.62 0.88 -30.93
CA GLY A 46 -13.84 -0.04 -29.80
C GLY A 46 -12.59 -0.79 -29.30
N LYS A 47 -11.38 -0.41 -29.73
CA LYS A 47 -10.14 -1.14 -29.40
C LYS A 47 -9.38 -0.57 -28.21
N TYR A 48 -9.59 0.69 -27.88
CA TYR A 48 -8.84 1.41 -26.84
C TYR A 48 -9.76 2.21 -25.95
N TYR A 49 -9.35 2.41 -24.72
CA TYR A 49 -9.82 3.50 -23.88
C TYR A 49 -8.85 4.66 -23.96
N LEU A 50 -9.35 5.89 -24.15
CA LEU A 50 -8.59 7.12 -24.08
C LEU A 50 -8.70 7.66 -22.66
N LEU A 51 -7.60 7.56 -21.90
CA LEU A 51 -7.54 8.06 -20.53
C LEU A 51 -7.12 9.53 -20.51
N ASN A 52 -7.85 10.34 -19.74
CA ASN A 52 -7.56 11.75 -19.51
C ASN A 52 -7.63 12.09 -18.03
N GLY A 53 -6.58 12.74 -17.51
CA GLY A 53 -6.47 13.12 -16.11
C GLY A 53 -5.06 13.06 -15.57
N GLN A 54 -4.96 12.98 -14.23
CA GLN A 54 -3.67 12.91 -13.55
C GLN A 54 -3.77 12.14 -12.24
N LYS A 55 -2.64 11.55 -11.81
CA LYS A 55 -2.47 10.94 -10.50
C LYS A 55 -1.30 11.60 -9.78
N CYS A 56 -1.34 11.68 -8.45
CA CYS A 56 -0.29 12.29 -7.66
C CYS A 56 0.21 11.36 -6.55
N TRP A 57 1.42 11.62 -6.09
CA TRP A 57 2.09 10.88 -5.02
C TRP A 57 2.30 9.40 -5.34
N ILE A 58 2.66 9.08 -6.60
CA ILE A 58 2.77 7.70 -7.06
C ILE A 58 4.16 7.15 -6.80
N THR A 59 4.25 6.27 -5.83
CA THR A 59 5.47 5.52 -5.51
C THR A 59 5.91 4.66 -6.69
N ASN A 60 7.20 4.60 -6.96
CA ASN A 60 7.83 3.97 -8.12
C ASN A 60 7.43 4.58 -9.48
N GLY A 61 6.56 5.58 -9.50
CA GLY A 61 6.01 6.14 -10.75
C GLY A 61 7.07 6.63 -11.73
N GLY A 62 8.23 7.10 -11.23
CA GLY A 62 9.33 7.58 -12.07
C GLY A 62 10.06 6.48 -12.85
N PHE A 63 10.03 5.21 -12.39
CA PHE A 63 10.75 4.11 -13.03
C PHE A 63 9.95 2.81 -13.20
N ALA A 64 8.70 2.72 -12.73
CA ALA A 64 7.88 1.53 -12.93
C ALA A 64 7.70 1.19 -14.40
N ASP A 65 7.59 -0.09 -14.70
CA ASP A 65 7.33 -0.62 -16.04
C ASP A 65 5.84 -0.82 -16.28
N VAL A 66 5.09 -1.13 -15.20
CA VAL A 66 3.65 -1.37 -15.24
C VAL A 66 2.94 -0.61 -14.13
N TYR A 67 1.77 -0.08 -14.44
CA TYR A 67 0.99 0.76 -13.54
C TYR A 67 -0.44 0.24 -13.45
N THR A 68 -0.96 0.08 -12.23
CA THR A 68 -2.40 -0.08 -12.01
C THR A 68 -3.01 1.29 -11.81
N VAL A 69 -3.86 1.73 -12.75
CA VAL A 69 -4.47 3.07 -12.74
C VAL A 69 -5.98 2.95 -12.70
N PHE A 70 -6.63 3.85 -11.97
CA PHE A 70 -8.09 3.89 -11.85
C PHE A 70 -8.64 5.09 -12.59
N ALA A 71 -9.66 4.86 -13.42
CA ALA A 71 -10.37 5.89 -14.16
C ALA A 71 -11.87 5.58 -14.24
N LYS A 72 -12.69 6.58 -14.55
CA LYS A 72 -14.13 6.43 -14.70
C LYS A 72 -14.52 6.27 -16.17
N ILE A 73 -15.17 5.17 -16.50
CA ILE A 73 -15.85 4.97 -17.78
C ILE A 73 -17.26 5.53 -17.63
N ASP A 74 -17.76 6.21 -18.66
CA ASP A 74 -19.11 6.83 -18.71
C ASP A 74 -19.42 7.74 -17.49
N GLY A 75 -18.38 8.36 -16.94
CA GLY A 75 -18.50 9.34 -15.86
C GLY A 75 -18.56 8.78 -14.44
N ASP A 76 -19.04 7.54 -14.24
CA ASP A 76 -19.27 6.96 -12.90
C ASP A 76 -18.70 5.55 -12.69
N LYS A 77 -18.46 4.78 -13.74
CA LYS A 77 -18.00 3.40 -13.66
C LYS A 77 -16.51 3.34 -13.29
N PHE A 78 -16.20 3.43 -12.00
CA PHE A 78 -14.83 3.38 -11.48
C PHE A 78 -14.17 2.04 -11.82
N THR A 79 -13.15 2.08 -12.69
CA THR A 79 -12.56 0.90 -13.33
C THR A 79 -11.05 0.91 -13.17
N ALA A 80 -10.43 -0.27 -13.00
CA ALA A 80 -8.99 -0.42 -12.96
C ALA A 80 -8.43 -0.79 -14.34
N PHE A 81 -7.29 -0.20 -14.68
CA PHE A 81 -6.57 -0.40 -15.93
C PHE A 81 -5.11 -0.78 -15.67
N ILE A 82 -4.54 -1.61 -16.52
CA ILE A 82 -3.11 -1.90 -16.56
C ILE A 82 -2.48 -1.05 -17.65
N LEU A 83 -1.58 -0.14 -17.27
CA LEU A 83 -0.80 0.66 -18.19
C LEU A 83 0.65 0.18 -18.20
N GLU A 84 1.31 0.29 -19.34
CA GLU A 84 2.74 0.05 -19.49
C GLU A 84 3.48 1.37 -19.73
N ARG A 85 4.73 1.43 -19.27
CA ARG A 85 5.59 2.57 -19.56
C ARG A 85 5.71 2.77 -21.07
N GLY A 86 5.64 4.02 -21.53
CA GLY A 86 5.79 4.38 -22.92
C GLY A 86 4.51 4.27 -23.76
N MET A 87 3.36 3.98 -23.16
CA MET A 87 2.09 4.12 -23.87
C MET A 87 1.89 5.55 -24.36
N GLU A 88 1.33 5.73 -25.55
CA GLU A 88 1.02 7.03 -26.15
C GLU A 88 0.07 7.81 -25.24
N GLY A 89 0.41 9.10 -24.98
CA GLY A 89 -0.38 9.96 -24.10
C GLY A 89 -0.16 9.74 -22.59
N PHE A 90 0.80 8.87 -22.20
CA PHE A 90 1.16 8.64 -20.80
C PHE A 90 2.54 9.22 -20.49
N THR A 91 2.61 10.15 -19.52
CA THR A 91 3.87 10.77 -19.08
C THR A 91 3.99 10.81 -17.56
N GLN A 92 5.23 10.80 -17.09
CA GLN A 92 5.59 10.94 -15.67
C GLN A 92 6.14 12.35 -15.41
N GLY A 93 5.75 12.92 -14.28
CA GLY A 93 6.30 14.19 -13.79
C GLY A 93 7.68 14.03 -13.16
N PRO A 94 8.28 15.16 -12.72
CA PRO A 94 9.52 15.13 -11.96
C PRO A 94 9.33 14.48 -10.59
N GLU A 95 10.46 14.09 -9.97
CA GLU A 95 10.45 13.57 -8.59
C GLU A 95 9.96 14.63 -7.60
N GLU A 96 9.08 14.22 -6.70
CA GLU A 96 8.54 15.08 -5.65
C GLU A 96 9.59 15.39 -4.59
N TYR A 97 9.63 16.63 -4.12
CA TYR A 97 10.47 17.02 -3.00
C TYR A 97 9.81 16.57 -1.68
N LYS A 98 10.35 15.51 -1.07
CA LYS A 98 9.78 14.90 0.15
C LYS A 98 10.58 15.28 1.39
N MET A 99 9.90 15.33 2.55
CA MET A 99 10.54 15.52 3.85
C MET A 99 11.51 14.37 4.16
N GLY A 100 11.11 13.12 3.90
CA GLY A 100 11.90 11.91 4.15
C GLY A 100 11.68 10.86 3.05
N ILE A 101 12.29 9.69 3.23
CA ILE A 101 12.25 8.54 2.30
C ILE A 101 12.64 8.99 0.87
N LYS A 102 13.68 9.84 0.76
CA LYS A 102 14.11 10.45 -0.51
C LYS A 102 14.70 9.43 -1.50
N GLY A 103 15.11 8.26 -1.04
CA GLY A 103 15.55 7.15 -1.89
C GLY A 103 14.43 6.40 -2.61
N SER A 104 13.16 6.68 -2.28
CA SER A 104 11.98 6.13 -2.96
C SER A 104 11.46 7.13 -3.98
N SER A 105 11.30 6.72 -5.24
CA SER A 105 10.67 7.56 -6.28
C SER A 105 9.22 7.86 -5.92
N THR A 106 8.82 9.10 -6.11
CA THR A 106 7.43 9.54 -5.98
C THR A 106 7.18 10.65 -6.98
N VAL A 107 6.28 10.44 -7.93
CA VAL A 107 5.99 11.38 -9.02
C VAL A 107 4.50 11.55 -9.24
N GLN A 108 4.14 12.49 -10.09
CA GLN A 108 2.82 12.61 -10.69
C GLN A 108 2.76 11.82 -11.99
N LEU A 109 1.58 11.33 -12.36
CA LEU A 109 1.31 10.71 -13.64
C LEU A 109 0.29 11.54 -14.39
N TYR A 110 0.51 11.74 -15.70
CA TYR A 110 -0.36 12.51 -16.55
C TYR A 110 -0.85 11.69 -17.73
N PHE A 111 -2.13 11.81 -18.03
CA PHE A 111 -2.81 11.12 -19.12
C PHE A 111 -3.46 12.16 -20.03
N GLN A 112 -3.08 12.15 -21.31
CA GLN A 112 -3.64 13.01 -22.34
C GLN A 112 -3.95 12.14 -23.56
N ASP A 113 -5.22 11.78 -23.72
CA ASP A 113 -5.69 10.80 -24.70
C ASP A 113 -4.84 9.51 -24.68
N CYS A 114 -4.46 9.08 -23.47
CA CYS A 114 -3.63 7.91 -23.28
C CYS A 114 -4.35 6.66 -23.79
N LYS A 115 -3.80 6.04 -24.82
CA LYS A 115 -4.37 4.86 -25.49
C LYS A 115 -4.10 3.59 -24.70
N VAL A 116 -5.12 3.07 -24.02
CA VAL A 116 -5.06 1.83 -23.25
C VAL A 116 -5.91 0.77 -23.94
N PRO A 117 -5.35 -0.35 -24.40
CA PRO A 117 -6.11 -1.44 -25.03
C PRO A 117 -7.25 -1.94 -24.14
N VAL A 118 -8.39 -2.30 -24.73
CA VAL A 118 -9.56 -2.79 -23.95
C VAL A 118 -9.25 -4.03 -23.13
N GLU A 119 -8.33 -4.87 -23.60
CA GLU A 119 -7.85 -6.06 -22.88
C GLU A 119 -7.03 -5.74 -21.64
N ASN A 120 -6.63 -4.48 -21.45
CA ASN A 120 -5.91 -4.01 -20.27
C ASN A 120 -6.83 -3.54 -19.13
N ILE A 121 -8.15 -3.72 -19.26
CA ILE A 121 -9.04 -3.61 -18.09
C ILE A 121 -8.66 -4.69 -17.07
N LEU A 122 -8.44 -4.28 -15.81
CA LEU A 122 -8.16 -5.18 -14.71
C LEU A 122 -9.45 -5.46 -13.93
N GLY A 123 -9.93 -6.70 -14.01
CA GLY A 123 -11.21 -7.08 -13.41
C GLY A 123 -12.41 -6.67 -14.28
N GLU A 124 -13.49 -6.23 -13.64
CA GLU A 124 -14.74 -5.86 -14.30
C GLU A 124 -14.91 -4.34 -14.36
N VAL A 125 -15.54 -3.85 -15.44
CA VAL A 125 -15.93 -2.44 -15.59
C VAL A 125 -16.84 -2.01 -14.43
N GLY A 126 -16.51 -0.87 -13.80
CA GLY A 126 -17.27 -0.33 -12.67
C GLY A 126 -16.95 -0.97 -11.30
N LYS A 127 -16.14 -2.05 -11.26
CA LYS A 127 -15.76 -2.74 -10.02
C LYS A 127 -14.33 -2.49 -9.57
N GLY A 128 -13.68 -1.44 -10.09
CA GLY A 128 -12.31 -1.08 -9.69
C GLY A 128 -12.16 -0.78 -8.20
N HIS A 129 -13.21 -0.32 -7.52
CA HIS A 129 -13.21 -0.07 -6.09
C HIS A 129 -12.93 -1.32 -5.25
N ILE A 130 -13.38 -2.49 -5.68
CA ILE A 130 -13.12 -3.77 -5.01
C ILE A 130 -11.60 -4.03 -4.99
N ILE A 131 -10.94 -3.82 -6.14
CA ILE A 131 -9.48 -3.98 -6.25
C ILE A 131 -8.78 -2.92 -5.40
N ALA A 132 -9.19 -1.65 -5.51
CA ALA A 132 -8.56 -0.53 -4.82
C ALA A 132 -8.58 -0.71 -3.29
N PHE A 133 -9.73 -1.05 -2.72
CA PHE A 133 -9.90 -1.07 -1.26
C PHE A 133 -9.33 -2.34 -0.63
N ASN A 134 -9.42 -3.49 -1.29
CA ASN A 134 -8.85 -4.74 -0.76
C ASN A 134 -7.32 -4.71 -0.71
N ILE A 135 -6.65 -4.12 -1.72
CA ILE A 135 -5.21 -3.87 -1.66
C ILE A 135 -4.85 -2.99 -0.45
N LEU A 136 -5.66 -1.97 -0.15
CA LEU A 136 -5.43 -1.09 0.99
C LEU A 136 -5.61 -1.79 2.34
N ASN A 137 -6.52 -2.75 2.48
CA ASN A 137 -6.72 -3.50 3.73
C ASN A 137 -5.46 -4.29 4.10
N ILE A 138 -4.95 -5.10 3.17
CA ILE A 138 -3.70 -5.83 3.37
C ILE A 138 -2.50 -4.87 3.52
N GLY A 139 -2.49 -3.75 2.79
CA GLY A 139 -1.48 -2.71 2.93
C GLY A 139 -1.42 -2.12 4.35
N ARG A 140 -2.57 -1.92 4.99
CA ARG A 140 -2.67 -1.43 6.38
C ARG A 140 -2.07 -2.41 7.37
N LEU A 141 -2.38 -3.72 7.24
CA LEU A 141 -1.78 -4.77 8.07
C LEU A 141 -0.25 -4.81 7.92
N LYS A 142 0.23 -4.78 6.69
CA LYS A 142 1.67 -4.76 6.38
C LYS A 142 2.38 -3.53 6.94
N LEU A 143 1.71 -2.37 6.92
CA LEU A 143 2.27 -1.15 7.51
C LEU A 143 2.47 -1.30 9.02
N CYS A 144 1.51 -1.89 9.74
CA CYS A 144 1.66 -2.21 11.16
C CYS A 144 2.86 -3.12 11.40
N ALA A 145 3.00 -4.20 10.62
CA ALA A 145 4.13 -5.12 10.73
C ALA A 145 5.48 -4.41 10.52
N ALA A 146 5.58 -3.56 9.50
CA ALA A 146 6.79 -2.80 9.22
C ALA A 146 7.12 -1.81 10.35
N ALA A 147 6.12 -1.09 10.87
CA ALA A 147 6.27 -0.15 11.97
C ALA A 147 6.76 -0.84 13.26
N LEU A 148 6.16 -1.98 13.62
CA LEU A 148 6.57 -2.76 14.79
C LEU A 148 7.99 -3.34 14.62
N GLY A 149 8.34 -3.81 13.43
CA GLY A 149 9.70 -4.25 13.12
C GLY A 149 10.73 -3.14 13.30
N GLY A 150 10.45 -1.93 12.78
CA GLY A 150 11.26 -0.73 13.00
C GLY A 150 11.37 -0.35 14.47
N SER A 151 10.25 -0.41 15.20
CA SER A 151 10.22 -0.12 16.64
C SER A 151 11.09 -1.09 17.45
N LYS A 152 11.08 -2.39 17.14
CA LYS A 152 11.95 -3.39 17.77
C LYS A 152 13.44 -3.07 17.55
N GLY A 153 13.80 -2.71 16.32
CA GLY A 153 15.17 -2.30 15.98
C GLY A 153 15.60 -1.06 16.77
N ALA A 154 14.78 -0.01 16.76
CA ALA A 154 15.07 1.23 17.49
C ALA A 154 15.17 0.99 19.01
N THR A 155 14.25 0.23 19.60
CA THR A 155 14.30 -0.13 21.04
C THR A 155 15.59 -0.87 21.39
N THR A 156 16.03 -1.80 20.53
CA THR A 156 17.29 -2.53 20.75
C THR A 156 18.49 -1.58 20.81
N ILE A 157 18.56 -0.62 19.88
CA ILE A 157 19.62 0.40 19.87
C ILE A 157 19.55 1.27 21.13
N SER A 158 18.34 1.72 21.51
CA SER A 158 18.12 2.55 22.72
C SER A 158 18.55 1.83 23.99
N VAL A 159 18.22 0.52 24.13
CA VAL A 159 18.66 -0.30 25.27
C VAL A 159 20.18 -0.43 25.31
N GLN A 160 20.83 -0.68 24.18
CA GLN A 160 22.30 -0.77 24.10
C GLN A 160 22.95 0.55 24.50
N TYR A 161 22.46 1.65 23.93
CA TYR A 161 22.94 2.99 24.27
C TYR A 161 22.77 3.32 25.75
N ALA A 162 21.58 3.08 26.32
CA ALA A 162 21.29 3.35 27.72
C ALA A 162 22.18 2.56 28.70
N ASN A 163 22.64 1.38 28.32
CA ASN A 163 23.56 0.56 29.12
C ASN A 163 25.04 0.99 29.02
N THR A 164 25.41 1.70 27.94
CA THR A 164 26.80 2.14 27.72
C THR A 164 27.03 3.61 28.06
N ARG A 165 26.01 4.46 27.88
CA ARG A 165 26.09 5.89 28.20
C ARG A 165 26.04 6.12 29.69
N GLU A 166 27.05 6.76 30.25
CA GLU A 166 27.11 7.09 31.67
C GLU A 166 26.82 8.59 31.93
N GLN A 167 26.08 8.84 32.98
CA GLN A 167 25.94 10.15 33.63
C GLN A 167 25.90 9.96 35.15
N PHE A 168 26.46 10.90 35.90
CA PHE A 168 26.57 10.81 37.35
C PHE A 168 27.27 9.51 37.82
N LYS A 169 28.25 9.04 37.05
CA LYS A 169 29.04 7.79 37.25
C LYS A 169 28.23 6.50 37.20
N LEU A 170 27.08 6.50 36.52
CA LEU A 170 26.21 5.35 36.34
C LEU A 170 25.70 5.31 34.91
N PRO A 171 25.50 4.11 34.32
CA PRO A 171 24.77 3.94 33.08
C PRO A 171 23.38 4.58 33.19
N ILE A 172 22.93 5.29 32.14
CA ILE A 172 21.64 5.98 32.19
C ILE A 172 20.45 5.00 32.33
N ALA A 173 20.63 3.73 31.93
CA ALA A 173 19.66 2.64 32.18
C ALA A 173 19.35 2.40 33.67
N LYS A 174 20.14 2.94 34.61
CA LYS A 174 19.88 2.83 36.05
C LYS A 174 18.85 3.84 36.55
N PHE A 175 18.60 4.92 35.80
CA PHE A 175 17.67 5.96 36.21
C PHE A 175 16.20 5.56 35.93
N GLY A 176 15.30 5.88 36.87
CA GLY A 176 13.89 5.50 36.79
C GLY A 176 13.17 6.01 35.53
N ALA A 177 13.44 7.24 35.11
CA ALA A 177 12.85 7.82 33.91
C ALA A 177 13.23 7.02 32.62
N ILE A 178 14.49 6.62 32.50
CA ILE A 178 14.96 5.83 31.35
C ILE A 178 14.37 4.42 31.38
N LYS A 179 14.34 3.79 32.57
CA LYS A 179 13.68 2.47 32.74
C LYS A 179 12.21 2.51 32.32
N HIS A 180 11.50 3.57 32.72
CA HIS A 180 10.09 3.73 32.37
C HIS A 180 9.90 3.82 30.84
N LYS A 181 10.68 4.67 30.15
CA LYS A 181 10.63 4.82 28.71
C LYS A 181 10.90 3.49 27.98
N LEU A 182 11.98 2.80 28.32
CA LEU A 182 12.32 1.50 27.73
C LEU A 182 11.27 0.42 27.99
N ALA A 183 10.65 0.42 29.19
CA ALA A 183 9.56 -0.49 29.52
C ALA A 183 8.30 -0.20 28.69
N GLU A 184 7.92 1.08 28.54
CA GLU A 184 6.78 1.49 27.70
C GLU A 184 6.98 1.11 26.23
N MET A 185 8.20 1.28 25.69
CA MET A 185 8.52 0.83 24.33
C MET A 185 8.26 -0.67 24.18
N ALA A 186 8.77 -1.49 25.10
CA ALA A 186 8.61 -2.94 25.07
C ALA A 186 7.14 -3.36 25.19
N ILE A 187 6.38 -2.73 26.10
CA ILE A 187 4.95 -3.00 26.30
C ILE A 187 4.14 -2.70 25.04
N ARG A 188 4.34 -1.51 24.44
CA ARG A 188 3.61 -1.09 23.25
C ARG A 188 3.90 -1.99 22.05
N ILE A 189 5.17 -2.38 21.86
CA ILE A 189 5.58 -3.31 20.81
C ILE A 189 4.93 -4.68 21.03
N TRP A 190 4.97 -5.21 22.25
CA TRP A 190 4.38 -6.51 22.58
C TRP A 190 2.87 -6.55 22.34
N VAL A 191 2.15 -5.51 22.78
CA VAL A 191 0.71 -5.38 22.53
C VAL A 191 0.40 -5.31 21.05
N GLY A 192 1.13 -4.47 20.31
CA GLY A 192 0.96 -4.32 18.87
C GLY A 192 1.25 -5.61 18.11
N GLU A 193 2.33 -6.31 18.46
CA GLU A 193 2.70 -7.58 17.83
C GLU A 193 1.65 -8.68 18.12
N SER A 194 1.16 -8.74 19.35
CA SER A 194 0.08 -9.68 19.72
C SER A 194 -1.19 -9.44 18.93
N ALA A 195 -1.60 -8.19 18.77
CA ALA A 195 -2.77 -7.81 17.98
C ALA A 195 -2.57 -8.07 16.48
N LEU A 196 -1.37 -7.76 15.94
CA LEU A 196 -1.02 -8.01 14.55
C LEU A 196 -1.12 -9.49 14.19
N TYR A 197 -0.47 -10.36 14.97
CA TYR A 197 -0.51 -11.81 14.71
C TYR A 197 -1.92 -12.40 14.91
N ARG A 198 -2.70 -11.87 15.83
CA ARG A 198 -4.09 -12.26 16.00
C ARG A 198 -4.92 -11.93 14.76
N ALA A 199 -4.82 -10.72 14.25
CA ALA A 199 -5.55 -10.31 13.05
C ALA A 199 -5.09 -11.09 11.81
N ALA A 200 -3.78 -11.29 11.65
CA ALA A 200 -3.25 -12.12 10.57
C ALA A 200 -3.83 -13.56 10.61
N LYS A 201 -3.85 -14.16 11.80
CA LYS A 201 -4.43 -15.50 11.98
C LYS A 201 -5.93 -15.54 11.65
N TRP A 202 -6.69 -14.52 12.03
CA TRP A 202 -8.11 -14.47 11.68
C TRP A 202 -8.35 -14.37 10.18
N ILE A 203 -7.51 -13.60 9.45
CA ILE A 203 -7.57 -13.50 7.98
C ILE A 203 -7.26 -14.87 7.36
N ASP A 204 -6.19 -15.54 7.80
CA ASP A 204 -5.81 -16.87 7.32
C ASP A 204 -6.92 -17.90 7.59
N ASP A 205 -7.50 -17.91 8.78
CA ASP A 205 -8.58 -18.84 9.15
C ASP A 205 -9.83 -18.60 8.28
N LYS A 206 -10.17 -17.34 8.04
CA LYS A 206 -11.32 -16.98 7.20
C LYS A 206 -11.11 -17.37 5.74
N GLU A 207 -9.90 -17.15 5.22
CA GLU A 207 -9.53 -17.61 3.87
C GLU A 207 -9.71 -19.11 3.73
N HIS A 208 -9.19 -19.90 4.68
CA HIS A 208 -9.35 -21.35 4.68
C HIS A 208 -10.82 -21.78 4.76
N GLU A 209 -11.60 -21.19 5.67
CA GLU A 209 -13.04 -21.45 5.80
C GLU A 209 -13.78 -21.20 4.46
N MET A 210 -13.46 -20.11 3.79
CA MET A 210 -14.08 -19.78 2.51
C MET A 210 -13.70 -20.74 1.39
N ILE A 211 -12.44 -21.21 1.35
CA ILE A 211 -11.95 -22.21 0.40
C ILE A 211 -12.63 -23.56 0.65
N GLU A 212 -12.68 -24.01 1.90
CA GLU A 212 -13.38 -25.24 2.29
C GLU A 212 -14.88 -25.17 1.99
N GLY A 213 -15.48 -23.98 2.06
CA GLY A 213 -16.85 -23.68 1.66
C GLY A 213 -17.07 -23.65 0.15
N GLY A 214 -16.03 -23.92 -0.66
CA GLY A 214 -16.11 -24.02 -2.12
C GLY A 214 -15.91 -22.70 -2.87
N LYS A 215 -15.48 -21.61 -2.21
CA LYS A 215 -15.15 -20.36 -2.92
C LYS A 215 -13.82 -20.50 -3.67
N PRO A 216 -13.71 -19.92 -4.87
CA PRO A 216 -12.44 -19.80 -5.57
C PRO A 216 -11.39 -19.07 -4.73
N PHE A 217 -10.13 -19.46 -4.83
CA PHE A 217 -9.02 -18.90 -4.06
C PHE A 217 -8.98 -17.37 -4.08
N ASN A 218 -9.13 -16.74 -5.25
CA ASN A 218 -9.10 -15.28 -5.36
C ASN A 218 -10.27 -14.59 -4.63
N GLU A 219 -11.44 -15.20 -4.62
CA GLU A 219 -12.61 -14.66 -3.90
C GLU A 219 -12.45 -14.84 -2.38
N ALA A 220 -11.90 -15.97 -1.96
CA ALA A 220 -11.63 -16.23 -0.56
C ALA A 220 -10.60 -15.25 0.01
N LEU A 221 -9.49 -15.03 -0.69
CA LEU A 221 -8.46 -14.09 -0.31
C LEU A 221 -8.99 -12.65 -0.16
N LEU A 222 -9.78 -12.18 -1.13
CA LEU A 222 -10.37 -10.84 -1.09
C LEU A 222 -11.44 -10.73 0.01
N GLY A 223 -12.31 -11.72 0.15
CA GLY A 223 -13.35 -11.73 1.16
C GLY A 223 -12.82 -11.79 2.59
N ALA A 224 -11.76 -12.57 2.83
CA ALA A 224 -11.10 -12.61 4.13
C ALA A 224 -10.46 -11.26 4.51
N ALA A 225 -9.82 -10.59 3.56
CA ALA A 225 -9.25 -9.26 3.79
C ALA A 225 -10.32 -8.18 4.02
N GLU A 226 -11.49 -8.30 3.40
CA GLU A 226 -12.63 -7.40 3.57
C GLU A 226 -13.28 -7.57 4.94
N GLU A 227 -13.46 -8.82 5.42
CA GLU A 227 -14.04 -9.15 6.72
C GLU A 227 -13.32 -8.43 7.86
N PHE A 228 -11.99 -8.37 7.83
CA PHE A 228 -11.15 -7.75 8.87
C PHE A 228 -10.61 -6.36 8.49
N ALA A 229 -11.34 -5.62 7.65
CA ALA A 229 -10.92 -4.28 7.21
C ALA A 229 -10.80 -3.28 8.36
N ILE A 230 -11.66 -3.39 9.39
CA ILE A 230 -11.65 -2.53 10.58
C ILE A 230 -10.40 -2.80 11.41
N GLU A 231 -10.10 -4.06 11.70
CA GLU A 231 -8.92 -4.48 12.45
C GLU A 231 -7.64 -4.04 11.74
N CYS A 232 -7.56 -4.21 10.43
CA CYS A 232 -6.44 -3.72 9.62
C CYS A 232 -6.27 -2.20 9.73
N ALA A 233 -7.39 -1.44 9.72
CA ALA A 233 -7.33 0.01 9.85
C ALA A 233 -6.88 0.45 11.26
N MET A 234 -7.38 -0.17 12.32
CA MET A 234 -6.96 0.07 13.70
C MET A 234 -5.48 -0.24 13.91
N LEU A 235 -5.02 -1.40 13.42
CA LEU A 235 -3.62 -1.81 13.50
C LEU A 235 -2.68 -0.85 12.77
N LYS A 236 -3.08 -0.32 11.61
CA LYS A 236 -2.29 0.68 10.88
C LYS A 236 -2.03 1.92 11.74
N VAL A 237 -3.05 2.44 12.41
CA VAL A 237 -2.94 3.60 13.29
C VAL A 237 -2.05 3.26 14.48
N PHE A 238 -2.39 2.22 15.22
CA PHE A 238 -1.66 1.80 16.40
C PHE A 238 -0.18 1.56 16.13
N GLY A 239 0.16 0.78 15.09
CA GLY A 239 1.55 0.48 14.74
C GLY A 239 2.36 1.74 14.40
N SER A 240 1.78 2.68 13.64
CA SER A 240 2.45 3.94 13.32
C SER A 240 2.68 4.82 14.55
N GLU A 241 1.73 4.88 15.50
CA GLU A 241 1.87 5.62 16.76
C GLU A 241 2.93 4.98 17.68
N VAL A 242 3.01 3.66 17.73
CA VAL A 242 4.09 2.96 18.45
C VAL A 242 5.46 3.33 17.86
N LEU A 243 5.59 3.33 16.54
CA LEU A 243 6.86 3.70 15.88
C LEU A 243 7.26 5.15 16.19
N VAL A 244 6.31 6.08 16.14
CA VAL A 244 6.55 7.49 16.50
C VAL A 244 7.00 7.59 17.96
N TYR A 245 6.29 6.96 18.89
CA TYR A 245 6.64 6.95 20.31
C TYR A 245 8.07 6.43 20.54
N VAL A 246 8.40 5.26 19.95
CA VAL A 246 9.72 4.65 20.11
C VAL A 246 10.82 5.50 19.48
N GLY A 247 10.55 6.14 18.34
CA GLY A 247 11.51 7.02 17.67
C GLY A 247 11.74 8.34 18.39
N ASP A 248 10.73 8.86 19.10
CA ASP A 248 10.81 10.12 19.85
C ASP A 248 11.48 9.93 21.22
N GLU A 249 11.23 8.80 21.89
CA GLU A 249 11.72 8.51 23.24
C GLU A 249 13.07 7.77 23.29
N GLY A 250 13.50 7.20 22.14
CA GLY A 250 14.77 6.44 21.99
C GLY A 250 15.92 7.28 21.56
#